data_c5c84b252a1e5b15c90e13c45182ea2a
#
_entry.id   c5c84b252a1e5b15c90e13c45182ea2a
#
_cell.length_a   1.000
_cell.length_b   1.000
_cell.length_c   1.000
_cell.angle_alpha   90.00
_cell.angle_beta   90.00
_cell.angle_gamma   90.00
#
_symmetry.space_group_name_H-M   'P 1'
#
loop_
_entity.id
_entity.type
_entity.pdbx_description
1 polymer ?
#
loop_
_entity_poly.entity_id
_entity_poly.type
_entity_poly.pdbx_seq_one_letter_code
_entity_poly.pdbx_strand_id
1 'polypeptide(L)'
;MIRNHDILLIILEKISEIKSFESTNISPFREEFACNDLYIKLGLGIVEELVNITNKIDANIVLTNPYLTKEIPLLNRYRQSLFNPDNSVNAYKLYDFLTFEVNSLEKGIKELVNK
;
A
#
# COMPACT_ATOMS: atom_id res chain seq x y z
N MET A 1 -7.80 -20.81 -9.55
CA MET A 1 -7.22 -20.38 -8.25
C MET A 1 -5.91 -19.64 -8.47
N ILE A 2 -5.79 -18.45 -7.91
CA ILE A 2 -4.57 -17.67 -8.04
C ILE A 2 -3.52 -18.22 -7.07
N ARG A 3 -2.31 -18.48 -7.58
CA ARG A 3 -1.20 -18.95 -6.74
C ARG A 3 -0.68 -17.82 -5.86
N ASN A 4 -0.17 -18.14 -4.68
CA ASN A 4 0.39 -17.14 -3.77
C ASN A 4 1.53 -16.34 -4.41
N HIS A 5 2.38 -17.00 -5.20
CA HIS A 5 3.42 -16.31 -5.96
C HIS A 5 2.83 -15.27 -6.91
N ASP A 6 1.73 -15.61 -7.60
CA ASP A 6 1.06 -14.70 -8.50
C ASP A 6 0.46 -13.51 -7.75
N ILE A 7 -0.08 -13.73 -6.54
CA ILE A 7 -0.58 -12.65 -5.69
C ILE A 7 0.55 -11.69 -5.32
N LEU A 8 1.72 -12.22 -4.96
CA LEU A 8 2.89 -11.38 -4.65
C LEU A 8 3.31 -10.54 -5.85
N LEU A 9 3.28 -11.11 -7.05
CA LEU A 9 3.58 -10.36 -8.27
C LEU A 9 2.55 -9.26 -8.55
N ILE A 10 1.27 -9.53 -8.29
CA ILE A 10 0.22 -8.52 -8.42
C ILE A 10 0.43 -7.37 -7.41
N ILE A 11 0.86 -7.69 -6.19
CA ILE A 11 1.18 -6.68 -5.19
C ILE A 11 2.32 -5.79 -5.69
N LEU A 12 3.38 -6.37 -6.25
CA LEU A 12 4.49 -5.60 -6.82
C LEU A 12 4.02 -4.71 -7.98
N GLU A 13 3.09 -5.21 -8.80
CA GLU A 13 2.50 -4.45 -9.89
C GLU A 13 1.73 -3.23 -9.35
N LYS A 14 0.95 -3.40 -8.28
CA LYS A 14 0.24 -2.29 -7.63
C LYS A 14 1.20 -1.28 -7.02
N ILE A 15 2.29 -1.74 -6.42
CA ILE A 15 3.34 -0.86 -5.90
C ILE A 15 3.97 -0.04 -7.04
N SER A 16 4.19 -0.67 -8.21
CA SER A 16 4.68 0.02 -9.39
C SER A 16 3.71 1.12 -9.84
N GLU A 17 2.40 0.86 -9.79
CA GLU A 17 1.38 1.88 -10.08
C GLU A 17 1.48 3.06 -9.10
N ILE A 18 1.69 2.79 -7.82
CA ILE A 18 1.86 3.84 -6.80
C ILE A 18 3.07 4.72 -7.14
N LYS A 19 4.18 4.11 -7.49
CA LYS A 19 5.40 4.85 -7.83
C LYS A 19 5.23 5.68 -9.10
N SER A 20 4.53 5.14 -10.08
CA SER A 20 4.20 5.87 -11.31
C SER A 20 3.29 7.06 -11.00
N PHE A 21 2.29 6.86 -10.15
CA PHE A 21 1.40 7.93 -9.69
C PHE A 21 2.19 9.03 -8.97
N GLU A 22 3.10 8.63 -8.08
CA GLU A 22 3.96 9.57 -7.35
C GLU A 22 4.77 10.44 -8.31
N SER A 23 5.41 9.82 -9.31
CA SER A 23 6.30 10.56 -10.21
C SER A 23 5.56 11.56 -11.10
N THR A 24 4.26 11.34 -11.37
CA THR A 24 3.49 12.16 -12.30
C THR A 24 2.48 13.09 -11.63
N ASN A 25 1.99 12.74 -10.44
CA ASN A 25 0.85 13.42 -9.83
C ASN A 25 1.10 13.93 -8.41
N ILE A 26 2.12 13.41 -7.73
CA ILE A 26 2.40 13.85 -6.36
C ILE A 26 3.47 14.93 -6.40
N SER A 27 3.09 16.12 -5.91
CA SER A 27 4.04 17.21 -5.70
C SER A 27 5.10 16.79 -4.67
N PRO A 28 6.35 17.28 -4.76
CA PRO A 28 7.32 17.08 -3.69
C PRO A 28 6.89 17.73 -2.36
N PHE A 29 5.84 18.54 -2.36
CA PHE A 29 5.35 19.24 -1.18
C PHE A 29 4.06 18.59 -0.66
N ARG A 30 4.10 18.12 0.59
CA ARG A 30 2.96 17.47 1.25
C ARG A 30 1.71 18.37 1.24
N GLU A 31 1.89 19.65 1.43
CA GLU A 31 0.81 20.63 1.50
C GLU A 31 0.04 20.73 0.19
N GLU A 32 0.74 20.70 -0.94
CA GLU A 32 0.10 20.73 -2.24
C GLU A 32 -0.74 19.48 -2.49
N PHE A 33 -0.21 18.33 -2.13
CA PHE A 33 -0.96 17.07 -2.23
C PHE A 33 -2.20 17.12 -1.35
N ALA A 34 -2.07 17.61 -0.12
CA ALA A 34 -3.16 17.69 0.85
C ALA A 34 -4.29 18.61 0.41
N CYS A 35 -4.02 19.54 -0.51
CA CYS A 35 -5.01 20.47 -1.04
C CYS A 35 -5.65 19.98 -2.34
N ASN A 36 -5.26 18.81 -2.86
CA ASN A 36 -5.76 18.31 -4.14
C ASN A 36 -6.66 17.08 -3.92
N ASP A 37 -7.97 17.31 -3.89
CA ASP A 37 -8.96 16.26 -3.64
C ASP A 37 -8.88 15.11 -4.65
N LEU A 38 -8.60 15.42 -5.92
CA LEU A 38 -8.49 14.39 -6.95
C LEU A 38 -7.32 13.46 -6.67
N TYR A 39 -6.16 14.01 -6.31
CA TYR A 39 -4.97 13.20 -6.02
C TYR A 39 -5.18 12.37 -4.76
N ILE A 40 -5.85 12.93 -3.76
CA ILE A 40 -6.18 12.20 -2.53
C ILE A 40 -7.07 10.99 -2.85
N LYS A 41 -8.11 11.17 -3.66
CA LYS A 41 -9.01 10.09 -4.04
C LYS A 41 -8.31 8.99 -4.85
N LEU A 42 -7.48 9.39 -5.81
CA LEU A 42 -6.74 8.43 -6.64
C LEU A 42 -5.74 7.63 -5.79
N GLY A 43 -5.00 8.31 -4.93
CA GLY A 43 -4.03 7.66 -4.06
C GLY A 43 -4.69 6.72 -3.07
N LEU A 44 -5.81 7.13 -2.48
CA LEU A 44 -6.56 6.29 -1.54
C LEU A 44 -7.09 5.03 -2.23
N GLY A 45 -7.62 5.16 -3.45
CA GLY A 45 -8.10 4.03 -4.22
C GLY A 45 -7.02 3.00 -4.49
N ILE A 46 -5.81 3.45 -4.84
CA ILE A 46 -4.67 2.55 -5.08
C ILE A 46 -4.27 1.83 -3.79
N VAL A 47 -4.22 2.55 -2.66
CA VAL A 47 -3.91 1.95 -1.36
C VAL A 47 -4.95 0.89 -0.98
N GLU A 48 -6.24 1.17 -1.18
CA GLU A 48 -7.29 0.21 -0.86
C GLU A 48 -7.19 -1.05 -1.71
N GLU A 49 -6.90 -0.91 -3.01
CA GLU A 49 -6.66 -2.07 -3.87
C GLU A 49 -5.48 -2.90 -3.39
N LEU A 50 -4.38 -2.25 -3.00
CA LEU A 50 -3.20 -2.93 -2.47
C LEU A 50 -3.55 -3.73 -1.22
N VAL A 51 -4.26 -3.13 -0.28
CA VAL A 51 -4.67 -3.81 0.96
C VAL A 51 -5.57 -5.01 0.65
N ASN A 52 -6.53 -4.84 -0.25
CA ASN A 52 -7.47 -5.91 -0.61
C ASN A 52 -6.73 -7.11 -1.23
N ILE A 53 -5.77 -6.85 -2.12
CA ILE A 53 -4.99 -7.91 -2.75
C ILE A 53 -4.11 -8.62 -1.72
N THR A 54 -3.48 -7.86 -0.83
CA THR A 54 -2.64 -8.41 0.23
C THR A 54 -3.43 -9.36 1.13
N ASN A 55 -4.68 -9.03 1.43
CA ASN A 55 -5.54 -9.86 2.27
C ASN A 55 -6.02 -11.15 1.57
N LYS A 56 -5.75 -11.31 0.27
CA LYS A 56 -6.07 -12.54 -0.47
C LYS A 56 -4.97 -13.59 -0.39
N ILE A 57 -3.84 -13.29 0.21
CA ILE A 57 -2.77 -14.26 0.42
C ILE A 57 -3.28 -15.36 1.35
N ASP A 58 -3.00 -16.61 1.00
CA ASP A 58 -3.45 -17.76 1.79
C ASP A 58 -2.99 -17.64 3.24
N ALA A 59 -3.92 -17.88 4.19
CA ALA A 59 -3.63 -17.75 5.62
C ALA A 59 -2.49 -18.65 6.09
N ASN A 60 -2.36 -19.85 5.53
CA ASN A 60 -1.27 -20.75 5.90
C ASN A 60 0.09 -20.18 5.52
N ILE A 61 0.16 -19.52 4.36
CA ILE A 61 1.39 -18.87 3.92
C ILE A 61 1.72 -17.69 4.84
N VAL A 62 0.72 -16.89 5.21
CA VAL A 62 0.90 -15.77 6.12
C VAL A 62 1.45 -16.26 7.46
N LEU A 63 0.84 -17.32 8.02
CA LEU A 63 1.23 -17.84 9.33
C LEU A 63 2.63 -18.45 9.36
N THR A 64 3.09 -18.99 8.22
CA THR A 64 4.42 -19.63 8.14
C THR A 64 5.52 -18.66 7.72
N ASN A 65 5.18 -17.45 7.31
CA ASN A 65 6.14 -16.45 6.86
C ASN A 65 6.21 -15.29 7.86
N PRO A 66 7.33 -15.15 8.61
CA PRO A 66 7.43 -14.10 9.63
C PRO A 66 7.23 -12.69 9.10
N TYR A 67 7.68 -12.41 7.87
CA TYR A 67 7.51 -11.08 7.27
C TYR A 67 6.03 -10.78 7.06
N LEU A 68 5.28 -11.69 6.42
CA LEU A 68 3.86 -11.48 6.15
C LEU A 68 3.04 -11.42 7.43
N THR A 69 3.37 -12.25 8.41
CA THR A 69 2.69 -12.26 9.71
C THR A 69 2.77 -10.88 10.38
N LYS A 70 3.89 -10.20 10.21
CA LYS A 70 4.11 -8.86 10.78
C LYS A 70 3.48 -7.76 9.90
N GLU A 71 3.72 -7.81 8.59
CA GLU A 71 3.40 -6.70 7.69
C GLU A 71 1.91 -6.59 7.35
N ILE A 72 1.19 -7.70 7.20
CA ILE A 72 -0.22 -7.63 6.83
C ILE A 72 -1.06 -6.94 7.90
N PRO A 73 -0.96 -7.27 9.20
CA PRO A 73 -1.70 -6.53 10.22
C PRO A 73 -1.31 -5.05 10.28
N LEU A 74 -0.03 -4.72 10.08
CA LEU A 74 0.43 -3.34 10.07
C LEU A 74 -0.19 -2.56 8.91
N LEU A 75 -0.24 -3.16 7.72
CA LEU A 75 -0.83 -2.54 6.56
C LEU A 75 -2.33 -2.28 6.76
N ASN A 76 -3.05 -3.23 7.35
CA ASN A 76 -4.47 -3.06 7.66
C ASN A 76 -4.71 -1.95 8.69
N ARG A 77 -3.88 -1.87 9.72
CA ARG A 77 -3.95 -0.79 10.71
C ARG A 77 -3.63 0.55 10.08
N TYR A 78 -2.64 0.58 9.21
CA TYR A 78 -2.26 1.80 8.50
C TYR A 78 -3.41 2.32 7.67
N ARG A 79 -4.09 1.44 6.92
CA ARG A 79 -5.27 1.82 6.14
C ARG A 79 -6.33 2.46 7.02
N GLN A 80 -6.61 1.87 8.19
CA GLN A 80 -7.57 2.45 9.13
C GLN A 80 -7.14 3.82 9.63
N SER A 81 -5.83 4.00 9.85
CA SER A 81 -5.28 5.26 10.35
C SER A 81 -5.31 6.39 9.34
N LEU A 82 -5.58 6.08 8.06
CA LEU A 82 -5.72 7.11 7.03
C LEU A 82 -6.99 7.95 7.20
N PHE A 83 -7.92 7.50 8.04
CA PHE A 83 -9.16 8.23 8.28
C PHE A 83 -9.15 8.90 9.64
N ASN A 84 -9.59 10.15 9.66
CA ASN A 84 -9.80 10.90 10.90
C ASN A 84 -11.07 10.42 11.61
N PRO A 85 -11.29 10.80 12.89
CA PRO A 85 -12.52 10.43 13.61
C PRO A 85 -13.81 10.85 12.92
N ASP A 86 -13.78 11.90 12.09
CA ASP A 86 -14.94 12.38 11.32
C ASP A 86 -15.08 11.70 9.95
N ASN A 87 -14.31 10.64 9.71
CA ASN A 87 -14.24 9.88 8.44
C ASN A 87 -13.61 10.61 7.26
N SER A 88 -13.04 11.80 7.46
CA SER A 88 -12.25 12.46 6.43
C SER A 88 -10.88 11.78 6.30
N VAL A 89 -10.25 11.88 5.12
CA VAL A 89 -8.95 11.27 4.86
C VAL A 89 -7.84 12.13 5.46
N ASN A 90 -6.90 11.50 6.16
CA ASN A 90 -5.68 12.17 6.60
C ASN A 90 -4.69 12.19 5.43
N ALA A 91 -4.71 13.29 4.67
CA ALA A 91 -3.93 13.42 3.45
C ALA A 91 -2.43 13.35 3.68
N TYR A 92 -1.94 13.82 4.83
CA TYR A 92 -0.51 13.77 5.15
C TYR A 92 -0.03 12.34 5.37
N LYS A 93 -0.83 11.52 6.06
CA LYS A 93 -0.50 10.10 6.21
C LYS A 93 -0.54 9.36 4.89
N LEU A 94 -1.53 9.67 4.05
CA LEU A 94 -1.63 9.09 2.71
C LEU A 94 -0.40 9.45 1.88
N TYR A 95 0.01 10.71 1.89
CA TYR A 95 1.22 11.16 1.21
C TYR A 95 2.45 10.38 1.69
N ASP A 96 2.60 10.23 3.00
CA ASP A 96 3.75 9.53 3.58
C ASP A 96 3.76 8.05 3.17
N PHE A 97 2.60 7.41 3.08
CA PHE A 97 2.51 6.04 2.60
C PHE A 97 2.96 5.93 1.14
N LEU A 98 2.43 6.78 0.28
CA LEU A 98 2.71 6.74 -1.16
C LEU A 98 4.16 7.06 -1.50
N THR A 99 4.81 7.89 -0.70
CA THR A 99 6.17 8.36 -0.99
C THR A 99 7.25 7.63 -0.21
N PHE A 100 6.92 7.02 0.93
CA PHE A 100 7.93 6.45 1.83
C PHE A 100 7.61 5.02 2.25
N GLU A 101 6.45 4.79 2.89
CA GLU A 101 6.14 3.49 3.50
C GLU A 101 6.07 2.36 2.48
N VAL A 102 5.61 2.65 1.28
CA VAL A 102 5.48 1.66 0.20
C VAL A 102 6.83 1.04 -0.18
N ASN A 103 7.93 1.74 0.03
CA ASN A 103 9.27 1.25 -0.30
C ASN A 103 9.68 0.05 0.57
N SER A 104 9.34 0.09 1.85
CA SER A 104 9.60 -1.04 2.76
C SER A 104 8.81 -2.27 2.35
N LEU A 105 7.54 -2.08 2.00
CA LEU A 105 6.69 -3.17 1.55
C LEU A 105 7.23 -3.78 0.26
N GLU A 106 7.64 -2.95 -0.70
CA GLU A 106 8.22 -3.41 -1.97
C GLU A 106 9.44 -4.29 -1.72
N LYS A 107 10.34 -3.82 -0.87
CA LYS A 107 11.58 -4.56 -0.55
C LYS A 107 11.27 -5.94 0.02
N GLY A 108 10.37 -6.01 0.99
CA GLY A 108 9.99 -7.26 1.63
C GLY A 108 9.32 -8.23 0.66
N ILE A 109 8.41 -7.74 -0.18
CA ILE A 109 7.72 -8.58 -1.16
C ILE A 109 8.71 -9.10 -2.21
N LYS A 110 9.63 -8.27 -2.68
CA LYS A 110 10.68 -8.71 -3.63
C LYS A 110 11.54 -9.82 -3.04
N GLU A 111 11.90 -9.73 -1.77
CA GLU A 111 12.66 -10.78 -1.11
C GLU A 111 11.89 -12.10 -1.09
N LEU A 112 10.58 -12.06 -0.86
CA LEU A 112 9.75 -13.26 -0.87
C LEU A 112 9.63 -13.87 -2.27
N VAL A 113 9.49 -13.04 -3.30
CA VAL A 113 9.38 -13.52 -4.69
C VAL A 113 10.67 -14.18 -5.16
N ASN A 114 11.82 -13.68 -4.70
CA ASN A 114 13.14 -14.16 -5.13
C ASN A 114 13.66 -15.35 -4.33
N LYS A 115 12.89 -15.87 -3.37
CA LYS A 115 13.27 -17.07 -2.61
C LYS A 115 12.98 -18.37 -3.34
#